data_9b2e82cdd0887612ae355746ddd94712
#
_entry.id   9b2e82cdd0887612ae355746ddd94712
#
_cell.length_a   1.000
_cell.length_b   1.000
_cell.length_c   1.000
_cell.angle_alpha   90.00
_cell.angle_beta   90.00
_cell.angle_gamma   90.00
#
_symmetry.space_group_name_H-M   'P 1'
#
loop_
_entity.id
_entity.type
_entity.pdbx_description
1 polymer ?
#
loop_
_entity_poly.entity_id
_entity_poly.type
_entity_poly.pdbx_seq_one_letter_code
_entity_poly.pdbx_strand_id
1 'polypeptide(L)'
;SSDLVQKQFDSFMAHGRVLFFSAPCGFGKTVLADALLRGRNVLRQSAADPDCAIPSSAQDWDILLIDDLQFMQEEAGQQALCELIRSSPERRFVLLSRGVPPGCLTAFQYTGLMTVLEADDLLFDEGDVRRLFQLSGVNVTDSEIDGILKESVGYPLGVAITARCMSPDKPWTPELVARVFHEVFLYFETAIYRRFDLPVRDR
;
A
#
# COMPACT_ATOMS: atom_id res chain seq x y z
N SER A 1 10.40 -6.84 -0.12
CA SER A 1 10.55 -7.61 -1.35
C SER A 1 9.28 -8.37 -1.71
N SER A 2 8.96 -8.49 -2.99
CA SER A 2 7.73 -9.13 -3.48
C SER A 2 7.58 -10.58 -3.02
N ASP A 3 8.67 -11.30 -2.87
CA ASP A 3 8.67 -12.70 -2.41
C ASP A 3 8.24 -12.83 -0.93
N LEU A 4 8.67 -11.91 -0.07
CA LEU A 4 8.25 -11.88 1.33
C LEU A 4 6.75 -11.58 1.44
N VAL A 5 6.30 -10.56 0.72
CA VAL A 5 4.89 -10.17 0.70
C VAL A 5 4.02 -11.31 0.17
N GLN A 6 4.46 -12.00 -0.90
CA GLN A 6 3.73 -13.16 -1.43
C GLN A 6 3.61 -14.28 -0.38
N LYS A 7 4.70 -14.61 0.32
CA LYS A 7 4.66 -15.63 1.39
C LYS A 7 3.72 -15.23 2.54
N GLN A 8 3.73 -13.97 2.94
CA GLN A 8 2.82 -13.48 3.98
C GLN A 8 1.37 -13.49 3.51
N PHE A 9 1.12 -13.15 2.25
CA PHE A 9 -0.21 -13.24 1.64
C PHE A 9 -0.71 -14.68 1.58
N ASP A 10 0.12 -15.63 1.18
CA ASP A 10 -0.24 -17.05 1.12
C ASP A 10 -0.57 -17.59 2.52
N SER A 11 0.22 -17.21 3.53
CA SER A 11 -0.06 -17.55 4.94
C SER A 11 -1.38 -16.93 5.42
N PHE A 12 -1.61 -15.65 5.10
CA PHE A 12 -2.88 -14.98 5.39
C PHE A 12 -4.07 -15.69 4.76
N MET A 13 -3.97 -16.08 3.49
CA MET A 13 -5.04 -16.78 2.80
C MET A 13 -5.33 -18.17 3.40
N ALA A 14 -4.29 -18.84 3.91
CA ALA A 14 -4.43 -20.18 4.52
C ALA A 14 -5.01 -20.12 5.94
N HIS A 15 -4.52 -19.20 6.78
CA HIS A 15 -4.77 -19.24 8.23
C HIS A 15 -5.20 -17.90 8.83
N GLY A 16 -4.92 -16.77 8.15
CA GLY A 16 -5.21 -15.44 8.64
C GLY A 16 -6.66 -15.01 8.41
N ARG A 17 -7.01 -13.88 9.00
CA ARG A 17 -8.31 -13.23 8.85
C ARG A 17 -8.17 -11.82 8.30
N VAL A 18 -7.12 -11.12 8.72
CA VAL A 18 -6.84 -9.73 8.36
C VAL A 18 -5.43 -9.62 7.82
N LEU A 19 -5.29 -9.02 6.66
CA LEU A 19 -4.02 -8.53 6.12
C LEU A 19 -4.06 -7.00 6.16
N PHE A 20 -3.19 -6.42 6.96
CA PHE A 20 -3.14 -4.98 7.18
C PHE A 20 -1.87 -4.38 6.58
N PHE A 21 -2.03 -3.39 5.70
CA PHE A 21 -0.91 -2.64 5.13
C PHE A 21 -0.76 -1.32 5.88
N SER A 22 0.36 -1.14 6.55
CA SER A 22 0.73 0.05 7.30
C SER A 22 1.93 0.73 6.65
N ALA A 23 1.69 1.63 5.71
CA ALA A 23 2.76 2.35 5.04
C ALA A 23 2.29 3.70 4.51
N PRO A 24 3.17 4.71 4.44
CA PRO A 24 2.87 6.03 3.89
C PRO A 24 2.35 5.98 2.44
N CYS A 25 1.97 7.14 1.91
CA CYS A 25 1.61 7.28 0.50
C CYS A 25 2.81 6.92 -0.41
N GLY A 26 2.55 6.39 -1.60
CA GLY A 26 3.61 6.05 -2.57
C GLY A 26 4.28 4.69 -2.37
N PHE A 27 3.94 3.92 -1.33
CA PHE A 27 4.44 2.56 -1.12
C PHE A 27 3.72 1.49 -1.97
N GLY A 28 2.80 1.89 -2.85
CA GLY A 28 2.16 0.97 -3.79
C GLY A 28 1.13 0.03 -3.17
N LYS A 29 0.65 0.28 -1.94
CA LYS A 29 -0.31 -0.58 -1.22
C LYS A 29 -1.50 -1.03 -2.07
N THR A 30 -2.20 -0.09 -2.69
CA THR A 30 -3.38 -0.36 -3.52
C THR A 30 -3.03 -1.21 -4.74
N VAL A 31 -1.94 -0.86 -5.44
CA VAL A 31 -1.46 -1.61 -6.62
C VAL A 31 -1.08 -3.04 -6.26
N LEU A 32 -0.39 -3.21 -5.14
CA LEU A 32 0.03 -4.51 -4.63
C LEU A 32 -1.17 -5.35 -4.19
N ALA A 33 -2.10 -4.76 -3.43
CA ALA A 33 -3.34 -5.44 -3.02
C ALA A 33 -4.16 -5.88 -4.26
N ASP A 34 -4.27 -5.04 -5.27
CA ASP A 34 -4.94 -5.38 -6.53
C ASP A 34 -4.27 -6.53 -7.28
N ALA A 35 -2.94 -6.56 -7.27
CA ALA A 35 -2.19 -7.66 -7.89
C ALA A 35 -2.39 -8.98 -7.13
N LEU A 36 -2.30 -8.97 -5.81
CA LEU A 36 -2.48 -10.14 -4.94
C LEU A 36 -3.92 -10.70 -4.98
N LEU A 37 -4.90 -9.83 -5.15
CA LEU A 37 -6.33 -10.19 -5.13
C LEU A 37 -6.91 -10.48 -6.53
N ARG A 38 -6.08 -10.47 -7.57
CA ARG A 38 -6.54 -10.70 -8.95
C ARG A 38 -7.24 -12.05 -9.10
N GLY A 39 -8.42 -12.03 -9.73
CA GLY A 39 -9.23 -13.24 -9.99
C GLY A 39 -10.02 -13.76 -8.78
N ARG A 40 -10.07 -12.98 -7.67
CA ARG A 40 -10.85 -13.31 -6.47
C ARG A 40 -12.14 -12.49 -6.41
N ASN A 41 -13.12 -12.99 -5.67
CA ASN A 41 -14.37 -12.28 -5.40
C ASN A 41 -14.15 -11.25 -4.28
N VAL A 42 -13.89 -10.00 -4.67
CA VAL A 42 -13.49 -8.92 -3.76
C VAL A 42 -14.50 -7.78 -3.76
N LEU A 43 -15.07 -7.48 -2.61
CA LEU A 43 -15.79 -6.23 -2.39
C LEU A 43 -14.76 -5.14 -2.03
N ARG A 44 -14.78 -4.03 -2.77
CA ARG A 44 -13.85 -2.90 -2.60
C ARG A 44 -14.55 -1.69 -2.08
N GLN A 45 -13.97 -1.07 -1.07
CA GLN A 45 -14.46 0.19 -0.48
C GLN A 45 -13.27 1.11 -0.17
N SER A 46 -13.55 2.40 -0.04
CA SER A 46 -12.60 3.38 0.46
C SER A 46 -13.21 4.08 1.67
N ALA A 47 -12.50 4.11 2.78
CA ALA A 47 -12.93 4.85 3.97
C ALA A 47 -12.83 6.38 3.78
N ALA A 48 -12.23 6.83 2.67
CA ALA A 48 -12.25 8.24 2.27
C ALA A 48 -13.57 8.65 1.61
N ASP A 49 -14.42 7.69 1.21
CA ASP A 49 -15.75 7.95 0.68
C ASP A 49 -16.69 8.25 1.86
N PRO A 50 -17.39 9.40 1.88
CA PRO A 50 -18.36 9.74 2.92
C PRO A 50 -19.52 8.73 3.05
N ASP A 51 -19.86 8.04 1.96
CA ASP A 51 -20.90 7.02 1.92
C ASP A 51 -20.39 5.61 2.23
N CYS A 52 -19.11 5.48 2.65
CA CYS A 52 -18.53 4.20 3.02
C CYS A 52 -19.21 3.63 4.26
N ALA A 53 -19.96 2.55 4.07
CA ALA A 53 -20.61 1.82 5.15
C ALA A 53 -20.05 0.39 5.24
N ILE A 54 -19.90 -0.13 6.46
CA ILE A 54 -19.49 -1.52 6.65
C ILE A 54 -20.54 -2.44 6.01
N PRO A 55 -20.14 -3.33 5.08
CA PRO A 55 -21.08 -4.14 4.33
C PRO A 55 -21.78 -5.16 5.21
N SER A 56 -23.02 -5.51 4.82
CA SER A 56 -23.76 -6.60 5.44
C SER A 56 -23.09 -7.96 5.12
N SER A 57 -23.16 -8.88 6.07
CA SER A 57 -22.76 -10.27 5.86
C SER A 57 -23.63 -11.03 4.85
N ALA A 58 -24.78 -10.46 4.48
CA ALA A 58 -25.67 -11.06 3.46
C ALA A 58 -25.20 -10.82 2.00
N GLN A 59 -24.24 -9.92 1.77
CA GLN A 59 -23.69 -9.68 0.43
C GLN A 59 -22.74 -10.79 0.01
N ASP A 60 -22.69 -11.09 -1.29
CA ASP A 60 -21.83 -12.12 -1.86
C ASP A 60 -20.43 -11.56 -2.14
N TRP A 61 -19.46 -11.85 -1.26
CA TRP A 61 -18.04 -11.55 -1.39
C TRP A 61 -17.23 -12.47 -0.48
N ASP A 62 -16.02 -12.81 -0.90
CA ASP A 62 -15.08 -13.64 -0.12
C ASP A 62 -14.08 -12.78 0.64
N ILE A 63 -13.69 -11.66 0.04
CA ILE A 63 -12.69 -10.74 0.58
C ILE A 63 -13.24 -9.33 0.58
N LEU A 64 -13.16 -8.63 1.72
CA LEU A 64 -13.41 -7.20 1.82
C LEU A 64 -12.07 -6.45 1.81
N LEU A 65 -11.89 -5.59 0.81
CA LEU A 65 -10.78 -4.63 0.78
C LEU A 65 -11.30 -3.24 1.16
N ILE A 66 -10.71 -2.66 2.19
CA ILE A 66 -10.97 -1.26 2.57
C ILE A 66 -9.66 -0.47 2.38
N ASP A 67 -9.66 0.48 1.46
CA ASP A 67 -8.55 1.42 1.27
C ASP A 67 -8.76 2.68 2.13
N ASP A 68 -7.64 3.39 2.35
CA ASP A 68 -7.61 4.65 3.12
C ASP A 68 -8.24 4.54 4.53
N LEU A 69 -8.05 3.41 5.21
CA LEU A 69 -8.66 3.11 6.51
C LEU A 69 -8.39 4.17 7.58
N GLN A 70 -7.33 4.98 7.45
CA GLN A 70 -7.03 6.09 8.37
C GLN A 70 -8.14 7.16 8.42
N PHE A 71 -9.06 7.17 7.46
CA PHE A 71 -10.22 8.07 7.47
C PHE A 71 -11.42 7.51 8.25
N MET A 72 -11.41 6.23 8.62
CA MET A 72 -12.40 5.63 9.54
C MET A 72 -12.07 6.03 10.98
N GLN A 73 -12.34 7.28 11.35
CA GLN A 73 -12.00 7.83 12.65
C GLN A 73 -13.09 7.60 13.72
N GLU A 74 -14.32 7.37 13.28
CA GLU A 74 -15.44 7.13 14.20
C GLU A 74 -15.31 5.75 14.85
N GLU A 75 -15.37 5.72 16.17
CA GLU A 75 -15.31 4.49 16.97
C GLU A 75 -16.39 3.48 16.57
N ALA A 76 -17.59 3.97 16.25
CA ALA A 76 -18.68 3.12 15.80
C ALA A 76 -18.35 2.36 14.50
N GLY A 77 -17.72 3.01 13.52
CA GLY A 77 -17.27 2.38 12.29
C GLY A 77 -16.18 1.33 12.53
N GLN A 78 -15.21 1.64 13.37
CA GLN A 78 -14.15 0.72 13.76
C GLN A 78 -14.71 -0.52 14.51
N GLN A 79 -15.64 -0.32 15.42
CA GLN A 79 -16.30 -1.41 16.14
C GLN A 79 -17.14 -2.29 15.21
N ALA A 80 -17.90 -1.68 14.27
CA ALA A 80 -18.68 -2.42 13.28
C ALA A 80 -17.78 -3.28 12.37
N LEU A 81 -16.62 -2.76 11.94
CA LEU A 81 -15.63 -3.54 11.20
C LEU A 81 -15.11 -4.72 12.02
N CYS A 82 -14.73 -4.50 13.28
CA CYS A 82 -14.25 -5.55 14.16
C CYS A 82 -15.32 -6.64 14.42
N GLU A 83 -16.59 -6.25 14.52
CA GLU A 83 -17.70 -7.16 14.68
C GLU A 83 -17.94 -7.99 13.41
N LEU A 84 -17.88 -7.37 12.24
CA LEU A 84 -17.95 -8.07 10.95
C LEU A 84 -16.84 -9.11 10.82
N ILE A 85 -15.59 -8.76 11.18
CA ILE A 85 -14.46 -9.69 11.16
C ILE A 85 -14.71 -10.90 12.09
N ARG A 86 -15.25 -10.68 13.28
CA ARG A 86 -15.55 -11.75 14.25
C ARG A 86 -16.69 -12.66 13.78
N SER A 87 -17.75 -12.06 13.23
CA SER A 87 -18.97 -12.78 12.85
C SER A 87 -18.87 -13.51 11.50
N SER A 88 -17.82 -13.27 10.72
CA SER A 88 -17.64 -13.86 9.38
C SER A 88 -16.37 -14.71 9.29
N PRO A 89 -16.28 -15.87 9.96
CA PRO A 89 -15.06 -16.69 10.06
C PRO A 89 -14.53 -17.24 8.72
N GLU A 90 -15.35 -17.35 7.71
CA GLU A 90 -15.01 -17.83 6.37
C GLU A 90 -14.41 -16.75 5.47
N ARG A 91 -14.59 -15.47 5.83
CA ARG A 91 -14.17 -14.33 5.01
C ARG A 91 -12.80 -13.80 5.38
N ARG A 92 -12.21 -13.05 4.46
CA ARG A 92 -10.90 -12.39 4.61
C ARG A 92 -11.04 -10.88 4.47
N PHE A 93 -10.16 -10.15 5.13
CA PHE A 93 -10.17 -8.70 5.18
C PHE A 93 -8.79 -8.16 4.80
N VAL A 94 -8.73 -7.29 3.82
CA VAL A 94 -7.50 -6.59 3.39
C VAL A 94 -7.71 -5.12 3.68
N LEU A 95 -6.90 -4.57 4.57
CA LEU A 95 -7.04 -3.22 5.09
C LEU A 95 -5.80 -2.41 4.75
N LEU A 96 -5.96 -1.31 4.03
CA LEU A 96 -4.87 -0.43 3.63
C LEU A 96 -4.95 0.87 4.40
N SER A 97 -3.85 1.24 5.06
CA SER A 97 -3.77 2.46 5.88
C SER A 97 -2.42 3.16 5.70
N ARG A 98 -2.39 4.45 6.00
CA ARG A 98 -1.15 5.23 6.12
C ARG A 98 -0.57 5.21 7.53
N GLY A 99 -1.32 4.69 8.49
CA GLY A 99 -0.95 4.59 9.89
C GLY A 99 -1.10 3.19 10.46
N VAL A 100 -0.85 3.09 11.75
CA VAL A 100 -0.95 1.83 12.49
C VAL A 100 -2.39 1.31 12.57
N PRO A 101 -2.58 0.01 12.81
CA PRO A 101 -3.90 -0.56 13.01
C PRO A 101 -4.67 0.12 14.15
N PRO A 102 -5.97 0.38 14.00
CA PRO A 102 -6.83 0.81 15.09
C PRO A 102 -6.77 -0.14 16.29
N GLY A 103 -6.88 0.41 17.50
CA GLY A 103 -6.76 -0.38 18.74
C GLY A 103 -7.73 -1.57 18.83
N CYS A 104 -8.92 -1.46 18.23
CA CYS A 104 -9.90 -2.54 18.19
C CYS A 104 -9.42 -3.78 17.37
N LEU A 105 -8.48 -3.61 16.45
CA LEU A 105 -7.88 -4.70 15.66
C LEU A 105 -6.70 -5.39 16.37
N THR A 106 -6.18 -4.81 17.45
CA THR A 106 -4.99 -5.31 18.14
C THR A 106 -5.16 -6.76 18.64
N ALA A 107 -6.37 -7.13 19.05
CA ALA A 107 -6.66 -8.50 19.49
C ALA A 107 -6.42 -9.54 18.39
N PHE A 108 -6.70 -9.21 17.12
CA PHE A 108 -6.44 -10.11 15.99
C PHE A 108 -4.94 -10.28 15.72
N GLN A 109 -4.14 -9.26 15.99
CA GLN A 109 -2.68 -9.35 15.87
C GLN A 109 -2.10 -10.28 16.95
N TYR A 110 -2.49 -10.11 18.20
CA TYR A 110 -2.01 -10.96 19.30
C TYR A 110 -2.45 -12.42 19.18
N THR A 111 -3.59 -12.69 18.56
CA THR A 111 -4.08 -14.06 18.31
C THR A 111 -3.51 -14.70 17.03
N GLY A 112 -2.63 -14.00 16.31
CA GLY A 112 -2.06 -14.47 15.04
C GLY A 112 -3.04 -14.50 13.87
N LEU A 113 -4.21 -13.87 14.01
CA LEU A 113 -5.23 -13.78 12.96
C LEU A 113 -5.03 -12.56 12.05
N MET A 114 -4.18 -11.60 12.43
CA MET A 114 -3.82 -10.45 11.62
C MET A 114 -2.33 -10.43 11.31
N THR A 115 -2.02 -10.33 10.03
CA THR A 115 -0.67 -10.05 9.53
C THR A 115 -0.59 -8.57 9.20
N VAL A 116 0.45 -7.90 9.68
CA VAL A 116 0.74 -6.50 9.36
C VAL A 116 1.94 -6.46 8.42
N LEU A 117 1.78 -5.81 7.27
CA LEU A 117 2.85 -5.46 6.35
C LEU A 117 3.20 -3.99 6.57
N GLU A 118 4.41 -3.73 6.99
CA GLU A 118 4.91 -2.38 7.25
C GLU A 118 5.63 -1.78 6.04
N ALA A 119 6.01 -0.52 6.13
CA ALA A 119 6.68 0.19 5.04
C ALA A 119 7.94 -0.55 4.56
N ASP A 120 8.74 -1.08 5.48
CA ASP A 120 10.00 -1.78 5.16
C ASP A 120 9.76 -3.08 4.39
N ASP A 121 8.62 -3.76 4.60
CA ASP A 121 8.24 -4.96 3.86
C ASP A 121 7.90 -4.65 2.39
N LEU A 122 7.52 -3.41 2.11
CA LEU A 122 7.08 -2.94 0.80
C LEU A 122 8.19 -2.27 -0.02
N LEU A 123 9.37 -2.09 0.55
CA LEU A 123 10.52 -1.55 -0.19
C LEU A 123 10.93 -2.52 -1.31
N PHE A 124 11.26 -1.99 -2.47
CA PHE A 124 11.75 -2.76 -3.60
C PHE A 124 13.18 -3.23 -3.35
N ASP A 125 13.42 -4.49 -3.67
CA ASP A 125 14.76 -5.06 -3.80
C ASP A 125 15.25 -5.06 -5.26
N GLU A 126 16.45 -5.58 -5.52
CA GLU A 126 17.02 -5.66 -6.87
C GLU A 126 16.11 -6.39 -7.86
N GLY A 127 15.49 -7.49 -7.41
CA GLY A 127 14.57 -8.30 -8.23
C GLY A 127 13.31 -7.50 -8.61
N ASP A 128 12.76 -6.73 -7.67
CA ASP A 128 11.59 -5.89 -7.89
C ASP A 128 11.91 -4.74 -8.86
N VAL A 129 13.06 -4.08 -8.67
CA VAL A 129 13.53 -3.03 -9.58
C VAL A 129 13.71 -3.60 -10.99
N ARG A 130 14.44 -4.69 -11.13
CA ARG A 130 14.69 -5.33 -12.44
C ARG A 130 13.38 -5.68 -13.15
N ARG A 131 12.43 -6.28 -12.42
CA ARG A 131 11.11 -6.63 -12.96
C ARG A 131 10.32 -5.40 -13.41
N LEU A 132 10.30 -4.33 -12.61
CA LEU A 132 9.62 -3.09 -12.96
C LEU A 132 10.18 -2.47 -14.24
N PHE A 133 11.52 -2.40 -14.38
CA PHE A 133 12.15 -1.84 -15.55
C PHE A 133 11.92 -2.69 -16.81
N GLN A 134 11.97 -4.02 -16.68
CA GLN A 134 11.60 -4.93 -17.78
C GLN A 134 10.16 -4.69 -18.26
N LEU A 135 9.21 -4.55 -17.32
CA LEU A 135 7.80 -4.25 -17.65
C LEU A 135 7.62 -2.88 -18.30
N SER A 136 8.52 -1.94 -18.00
CA SER A 136 8.54 -0.60 -18.59
C SER A 136 9.27 -0.55 -19.94
N GLY A 137 9.82 -1.68 -20.40
CA GLY A 137 10.58 -1.75 -21.67
C GLY A 137 11.96 -1.12 -21.60
N VAL A 138 12.48 -0.88 -20.40
CA VAL A 138 13.80 -0.27 -20.17
C VAL A 138 14.77 -1.34 -19.67
N ASN A 139 15.90 -1.51 -20.36
CA ASN A 139 16.97 -2.37 -19.89
C ASN A 139 17.88 -1.61 -18.94
N VAL A 140 18.16 -2.21 -17.78
CA VAL A 140 19.05 -1.67 -16.77
C VAL A 140 20.16 -2.67 -16.45
N THR A 141 21.37 -2.17 -16.26
CA THR A 141 22.51 -2.94 -15.81
C THR A 141 22.48 -3.11 -14.29
N ASP A 142 23.24 -4.07 -13.76
CA ASP A 142 23.34 -4.29 -12.31
C ASP A 142 23.85 -3.04 -11.58
N SER A 143 24.84 -2.34 -12.16
CA SER A 143 25.36 -1.08 -11.60
C SER A 143 24.33 0.05 -11.56
N GLU A 144 23.43 0.11 -12.56
CA GLU A 144 22.32 1.09 -12.53
C GLU A 144 21.27 0.73 -11.50
N ILE A 145 20.96 -0.57 -11.31
CA ILE A 145 20.06 -1.04 -10.25
C ILE A 145 20.62 -0.68 -8.87
N ASP A 146 21.91 -0.94 -8.63
CA ASP A 146 22.57 -0.55 -7.38
C ASP A 146 22.47 0.96 -7.13
N GLY A 147 22.72 1.76 -8.17
CA GLY A 147 22.58 3.21 -8.09
C GLY A 147 21.15 3.65 -7.80
N ILE A 148 20.16 3.08 -8.48
CA ILE A 148 18.74 3.38 -8.27
C ILE A 148 18.33 3.03 -6.83
N LEU A 149 18.71 1.86 -6.33
CA LEU A 149 18.41 1.44 -4.98
C LEU A 149 19.09 2.30 -3.92
N LYS A 150 20.34 2.68 -4.14
CA LYS A 150 21.08 3.56 -3.25
C LYS A 150 20.41 4.91 -3.08
N GLU A 151 19.96 5.52 -4.17
CA GLU A 151 19.33 6.84 -4.15
C GLU A 151 17.87 6.80 -3.71
N SER A 152 17.11 5.75 -4.12
CA SER A 152 15.69 5.61 -3.80
C SER A 152 15.42 4.93 -2.46
N VAL A 153 16.43 4.27 -1.86
CA VAL A 153 16.27 3.38 -0.70
C VAL A 153 15.16 2.32 -0.95
N GLY A 154 14.94 1.95 -2.21
CA GLY A 154 13.89 1.02 -2.61
C GLY A 154 12.45 1.59 -2.55
N TYR A 155 12.28 2.91 -2.37
CA TYR A 155 10.95 3.53 -2.30
C TYR A 155 10.17 3.35 -3.60
N PRO A 156 9.02 2.62 -3.60
CA PRO A 156 8.37 2.15 -4.83
C PRO A 156 7.96 3.25 -5.79
N LEU A 157 7.41 4.37 -5.29
CA LEU A 157 7.02 5.50 -6.15
C LEU A 157 8.25 6.15 -6.81
N GLY A 158 9.34 6.33 -6.06
CA GLY A 158 10.58 6.89 -6.57
C GLY A 158 11.17 6.02 -7.69
N VAL A 159 11.22 4.70 -7.48
CA VAL A 159 11.67 3.74 -8.49
C VAL A 159 10.76 3.76 -9.72
N ALA A 160 9.44 3.79 -9.54
CA ALA A 160 8.48 3.80 -10.65
C ALA A 160 8.57 5.08 -11.50
N ILE A 161 8.77 6.24 -10.87
CA ILE A 161 8.96 7.50 -11.61
C ILE A 161 10.31 7.48 -12.33
N THR A 162 11.37 6.97 -11.68
CA THR A 162 12.68 6.79 -12.34
C THR A 162 12.54 5.95 -13.59
N ALA A 163 11.85 4.80 -13.53
CA ALA A 163 11.64 3.95 -14.70
C ALA A 163 10.88 4.67 -15.84
N ARG A 164 9.94 5.56 -15.51
CA ARG A 164 9.22 6.37 -16.51
C ARG A 164 10.07 7.49 -17.13
N CYS A 165 11.03 8.00 -16.38
CA CYS A 165 11.92 9.06 -16.85
C CYS A 165 13.10 8.54 -17.65
N MET A 166 13.42 7.26 -17.54
CA MET A 166 14.48 6.61 -18.32
C MET A 166 13.99 6.18 -19.70
N SER A 167 14.89 6.23 -20.66
CA SER A 167 14.73 5.69 -22.01
C SER A 167 16.12 5.30 -22.56
N PRO A 168 16.21 4.57 -23.69
CA PRO A 168 17.50 4.28 -24.30
C PRO A 168 18.38 5.52 -24.55
N ASP A 169 17.76 6.67 -24.85
CA ASP A 169 18.44 7.95 -25.07
C ASP A 169 18.65 8.75 -23.76
N LYS A 170 18.10 8.29 -22.64
CA LYS A 170 18.20 8.92 -21.33
C LYS A 170 18.50 7.86 -20.27
N PRO A 171 19.74 7.39 -20.17
CA PRO A 171 20.14 6.41 -19.18
C PRO A 171 20.05 6.98 -17.75
N TRP A 172 20.15 6.10 -16.77
CA TRP A 172 20.21 6.49 -15.37
C TRP A 172 21.41 7.42 -15.09
N THR A 173 21.14 8.50 -14.36
CA THR A 173 22.17 9.37 -13.77
C THR A 173 21.73 9.85 -12.39
N PRO A 174 22.67 10.20 -11.49
CA PRO A 174 22.31 10.77 -10.17
C PRO A 174 21.44 12.02 -10.28
N GLU A 175 21.64 12.85 -11.30
CA GLU A 175 20.85 14.06 -11.54
C GLU A 175 19.41 13.73 -11.94
N LEU A 176 19.21 12.65 -12.70
CA LEU A 176 17.87 12.16 -13.03
C LEU A 176 17.11 11.80 -11.76
N VAL A 177 17.76 11.06 -10.85
CA VAL A 177 17.16 10.64 -9.58
C VAL A 177 16.86 11.85 -8.71
N ALA A 178 17.78 12.79 -8.56
CA ALA A 178 17.54 14.02 -7.79
C ALA A 178 16.33 14.80 -8.32
N ARG A 179 16.15 14.88 -9.64
CA ARG A 179 14.97 15.49 -10.26
C ARG A 179 13.70 14.71 -9.96
N VAL A 180 13.74 13.38 -10.05
CA VAL A 180 12.60 12.52 -9.72
C VAL A 180 12.16 12.73 -8.26
N PHE A 181 13.10 12.75 -7.32
CA PHE A 181 12.77 13.02 -5.92
C PHE A 181 12.19 14.40 -5.69
N HIS A 182 12.67 15.40 -6.41
CA HIS A 182 12.08 16.74 -6.37
C HIS A 182 10.63 16.74 -6.88
N GLU A 183 10.34 16.08 -8.00
CA GLU A 183 8.98 15.94 -8.53
C GLU A 183 8.07 15.15 -7.58
N VAL A 184 8.58 14.07 -6.97
CA VAL A 184 7.85 13.30 -5.94
C VAL A 184 7.54 14.17 -4.73
N PHE A 185 8.51 14.97 -4.27
CA PHE A 185 8.33 15.88 -3.16
C PHE A 185 7.24 16.93 -3.47
N LEU A 186 7.30 17.55 -4.65
CA LEU A 186 6.28 18.51 -5.11
C LEU A 186 4.89 17.87 -5.22
N TYR A 187 4.83 16.63 -5.68
CA TYR A 187 3.57 15.86 -5.70
C TYR A 187 3.00 15.68 -4.29
N PHE A 188 3.83 15.27 -3.33
CA PHE A 188 3.39 15.12 -1.95
C PHE A 188 3.00 16.45 -1.32
N GLU A 189 3.79 17.49 -1.52
CA GLU A 189 3.46 18.83 -1.07
C GLU A 189 2.09 19.25 -1.60
N THR A 190 1.86 19.11 -2.89
CA THR A 190 0.58 19.47 -3.52
C THR A 190 -0.57 18.57 -3.09
N ALA A 191 -0.37 17.24 -3.03
CA ALA A 191 -1.42 16.27 -2.71
C ALA A 191 -1.78 16.26 -1.21
N ILE A 192 -0.81 16.55 -0.35
CA ILE A 192 -1.00 16.60 1.11
C ILE A 192 -1.54 17.96 1.53
N TYR A 193 -0.94 19.07 1.09
CA TYR A 193 -1.38 20.41 1.50
C TYR A 193 -2.76 20.78 0.96
N ARG A 194 -3.14 20.34 -0.25
CA ARG A 194 -4.49 20.60 -0.79
C ARG A 194 -5.60 19.84 -0.04
N ARG A 195 -5.27 18.77 0.69
CA ARG A 195 -6.24 18.04 1.52
C ARG A 195 -6.32 18.56 2.95
N PHE A 196 -5.32 19.32 3.40
CA PHE A 196 -5.30 20.02 4.68
C PHE A 196 -5.47 21.52 4.43
N ASP A 197 -6.64 21.97 3.97
CA ASP A 197 -7.09 23.35 4.13
C ASP A 197 -7.31 23.62 5.63
N LEU A 198 -6.22 23.60 6.38
CA LEU A 198 -6.20 24.18 7.70
C LEU A 198 -6.06 25.70 7.51
N PRO A 199 -7.03 26.51 8.00
CA PRO A 199 -6.84 27.94 8.01
C PRO A 199 -5.56 28.22 8.82
N VAL A 200 -4.55 28.76 8.16
CA VAL A 200 -3.38 29.33 8.83
C VAL A 200 -3.93 30.44 9.75
N ARG A 201 -4.07 30.14 11.03
CA ARG A 201 -4.28 31.18 12.02
C ARG A 201 -2.95 31.88 12.16
N ASP A 202 -2.87 33.05 11.57
CA ASP A 202 -1.85 34.07 11.89
C ASP A 202 -1.80 34.23 13.40
N ARG A 203 -0.64 33.94 13.99
CA ARG A 203 -0.21 34.44 15.30
C ARG A 203 1.23 34.90 15.20
#